data_a6abd690713294938af265adaec8fabc
#
_entry.id   a6abd690713294938af265adaec8fabc
#
_cell.length_a   1.000
_cell.length_b   1.000
_cell.length_c   1.000
_cell.angle_alpha   90.00
_cell.angle_beta   90.00
_cell.angle_gamma   90.00
#
_symmetry.space_group_name_H-M   'P 1'
#
loop_
_entity.id
_entity.type
_entity.pdbx_description
1 polymer ?
#
loop_
_entity_poly.entity_id
_entity_poly.type
_entity_poly.pdbx_seq_one_letter_code
_entity_poly.pdbx_strand_id
1 'polypeptide(L)'
;MILKFLKIILIVVVILVITLSILLLLLSMQPYVPNNYTKTVKTGGELEAKYLAMGSSQVEHMEVPTEEEWGNINVYYPKELTESSESYPVVVMVNGTGVYSSKYPALFKHLASWGFIVIGNEDPSTCSGSSADATLVWLLSENEKPDSCFYQKVDTEHIGISGHSQGGVGVFNAINEQPHGRLYTCAVSLSPTQLDLAEALNMHYEPDKTNIPVFILAASENDVITSDGAKQLYDAVKNDKVIALRNGMDHGKMLYSADGYVTAWFMWYLKDDAEAAKVFTGDAPELLSNPLYQEQQIRLAA
;
A
#
# COMPACT_ATOMS: atom_id res chain seq x y z
N MET A 1 51.69 -1.77 -33.18
CA MET A 1 50.97 -0.55 -32.74
C MET A 1 49.48 -0.79 -32.66
N ILE A 2 48.81 -1.27 -33.72
CA ILE A 2 47.37 -1.55 -33.80
C ILE A 2 46.87 -2.51 -32.70
N LEU A 3 47.58 -3.61 -32.44
CA LEU A 3 47.18 -4.61 -31.44
C LEU A 3 47.21 -4.06 -29.99
N LYS A 4 48.13 -3.16 -29.66
CA LYS A 4 48.14 -2.48 -28.36
C LYS A 4 47.00 -1.50 -28.25
N PHE A 5 46.65 -0.78 -29.30
CA PHE A 5 45.51 0.14 -29.35
C PHE A 5 44.19 -0.59 -29.21
N LEU A 6 43.99 -1.71 -29.89
CA LEU A 6 42.82 -2.57 -29.77
C LEU A 6 42.68 -3.15 -28.35
N LYS A 7 43.77 -3.55 -27.69
CA LYS A 7 43.73 -3.99 -26.29
C LYS A 7 43.30 -2.86 -25.33
N ILE A 8 43.79 -1.64 -25.55
CA ILE A 8 43.37 -0.49 -24.72
C ILE A 8 41.88 -0.20 -24.92
N ILE A 9 41.41 -0.20 -26.17
CA ILE A 9 39.96 -0.03 -26.43
C ILE A 9 39.13 -1.12 -25.73
N LEU A 10 39.54 -2.37 -25.83
CA LEU A 10 38.85 -3.49 -25.18
C LEU A 10 38.80 -3.30 -23.67
N ILE A 11 39.89 -2.91 -23.04
CA ILE A 11 39.96 -2.65 -21.59
C ILE A 11 38.98 -1.50 -21.22
N VAL A 12 38.98 -0.41 -21.98
CA VAL A 12 38.08 0.73 -21.73
C VAL A 12 36.62 0.30 -21.86
N VAL A 13 36.28 -0.47 -22.89
CA VAL A 13 34.90 -0.99 -23.08
C VAL A 13 34.51 -1.90 -21.93
N VAL A 14 35.35 -2.80 -21.49
CA VAL A 14 35.10 -3.68 -20.32
C VAL A 14 34.87 -2.87 -19.05
N ILE A 15 35.69 -1.85 -18.80
CA ILE A 15 35.52 -0.97 -17.63
C ILE A 15 34.17 -0.24 -17.71
N LEU A 16 33.83 0.30 -18.87
CA LEU A 16 32.53 0.99 -19.07
C LEU A 16 31.33 0.07 -18.81
N VAL A 17 31.40 -1.17 -19.34
CA VAL A 17 30.35 -2.17 -19.12
C VAL A 17 30.23 -2.52 -17.63
N ILE A 18 31.34 -2.77 -16.94
CA ILE A 18 31.34 -3.06 -15.51
C ILE A 18 30.78 -1.87 -14.72
N THR A 19 31.23 -0.65 -15.03
CA THR A 19 30.77 0.57 -14.34
C THR A 19 29.25 0.77 -14.55
N LEU A 20 28.77 0.58 -15.78
CA LEU A 20 27.33 0.66 -16.09
C LEU A 20 26.54 -0.42 -15.36
N SER A 21 27.04 -1.65 -15.33
CA SER A 21 26.41 -2.77 -14.61
C SER A 21 26.30 -2.50 -13.11
N ILE A 22 27.38 -1.96 -12.50
CA ILE A 22 27.37 -1.57 -11.08
C ILE A 22 26.37 -0.43 -10.85
N LEU A 23 26.34 0.57 -11.71
CA LEU A 23 25.39 1.68 -11.61
C LEU A 23 23.94 1.19 -11.70
N LEU A 24 23.64 0.32 -12.67
CA LEU A 24 22.32 -0.28 -12.83
C LEU A 24 21.92 -1.12 -11.60
N LEU A 25 22.88 -1.88 -11.04
CA LEU A 25 22.67 -2.64 -9.81
C LEU A 25 22.36 -1.71 -8.63
N LEU A 26 23.13 -0.63 -8.45
CA LEU A 26 22.88 0.35 -7.38
C LEU A 26 21.52 1.03 -7.55
N LEU A 27 21.12 1.37 -8.77
CA LEU A 27 19.81 1.94 -9.05
C LEU A 27 18.68 0.94 -8.76
N SER A 28 18.87 -0.33 -9.10
CA SER A 28 17.87 -1.38 -8.81
C SER A 28 17.71 -1.66 -7.32
N MET A 29 18.71 -1.33 -6.49
CA MET A 29 18.63 -1.48 -5.03
C MET A 29 17.91 -0.31 -4.33
N GLN A 30 17.66 0.81 -5.03
CA GLN A 30 16.98 1.95 -4.42
C GLN A 30 15.52 1.61 -4.07
N PRO A 31 15.03 2.06 -2.90
CA PRO A 31 13.62 1.93 -2.58
C PRO A 31 12.77 2.83 -3.49
N TYR A 32 11.55 2.38 -3.81
CA TYR A 32 10.58 3.18 -4.58
C TYR A 32 9.99 4.32 -3.75
N VAL A 33 9.93 4.16 -2.43
CA VAL A 33 9.47 5.20 -1.51
C VAL A 33 10.68 5.75 -0.76
N PRO A 34 10.93 7.07 -0.80
CA PRO A 34 12.01 7.69 -0.06
C PRO A 34 11.86 7.45 1.45
N ASN A 35 12.93 7.09 2.14
CA ASN A 35 12.89 6.85 3.60
C ASN A 35 12.44 8.06 4.44
N ASN A 36 12.52 9.26 3.87
CA ASN A 36 12.13 10.51 4.52
C ASN A 36 10.84 11.12 3.94
N TYR A 37 10.03 10.34 3.20
CA TYR A 37 8.84 10.86 2.52
C TYR A 37 7.88 11.55 3.49
N THR A 38 7.73 11.06 4.72
CA THR A 38 6.89 11.66 5.76
C THR A 38 7.28 13.11 6.12
N LYS A 39 8.50 13.52 5.78
CA LYS A 39 9.02 14.89 5.98
C LYS A 39 9.02 15.72 4.71
N THR A 40 8.89 15.10 3.54
CA THR A 40 9.05 15.76 2.24
C THR A 40 7.76 15.85 1.44
N VAL A 41 6.80 14.97 1.69
CA VAL A 41 5.46 15.06 1.10
C VAL A 41 4.75 16.29 1.67
N LYS A 42 4.18 17.10 0.79
CA LYS A 42 3.41 18.28 1.17
C LYS A 42 2.01 17.85 1.63
N THR A 43 1.53 18.51 2.66
CA THR A 43 0.17 18.34 3.19
C THR A 43 -0.61 19.62 3.03
N GLY A 44 -1.92 19.54 2.83
CA GLY A 44 -2.81 20.68 2.67
C GLY A 44 -3.81 20.84 3.81
N GLY A 45 -3.78 19.90 4.79
CA GLY A 45 -4.61 19.91 5.98
C GLY A 45 -3.80 19.55 7.25
N GLU A 46 -4.34 19.92 8.41
CA GLU A 46 -3.70 19.65 9.71
C GLU A 46 -3.76 18.15 10.06
N LEU A 47 -4.89 17.49 9.75
CA LEU A 47 -5.05 16.06 9.98
C LEU A 47 -4.21 15.25 8.98
N GLU A 48 -4.15 15.67 7.70
CA GLU A 48 -3.22 15.06 6.75
C GLU A 48 -1.79 15.13 7.27
N ALA A 49 -1.36 16.28 7.78
CA ALA A 49 -0.01 16.46 8.33
C ALA A 49 0.22 15.62 9.59
N LYS A 50 -0.77 15.54 10.48
CA LYS A 50 -0.72 14.72 11.69
C LYS A 50 -0.51 13.25 11.34
N TYR A 51 -1.34 12.71 10.48
CA TYR A 51 -1.30 11.27 10.15
C TYR A 51 -0.21 10.90 9.14
N LEU A 52 0.41 11.87 8.47
CA LEU A 52 1.64 11.66 7.69
C LEU A 52 2.89 11.61 8.57
N ALA A 53 2.89 12.23 9.75
CA ALA A 53 4.00 12.13 10.68
C ALA A 53 4.16 10.67 11.17
N MET A 54 5.37 10.31 11.60
CA MET A 54 5.59 9.02 12.27
C MET A 54 4.75 8.94 13.54
N GLY A 55 4.13 7.80 13.79
CA GLY A 55 3.47 7.48 15.05
C GLY A 55 4.47 7.31 16.21
N SER A 56 3.95 6.94 17.38
CA SER A 56 4.74 6.89 18.62
C SER A 56 5.49 5.57 18.82
N SER A 57 5.09 4.48 18.14
CA SER A 57 5.69 3.16 18.35
C SER A 57 7.04 3.02 17.67
N GLN A 58 8.00 2.41 18.36
CA GLN A 58 9.18 1.87 17.71
C GLN A 58 8.78 0.66 16.86
N VAL A 59 9.42 0.48 15.72
CA VAL A 59 9.03 -0.56 14.74
C VAL A 59 10.11 -1.64 14.64
N GLU A 60 9.67 -2.88 14.80
CA GLU A 60 10.46 -4.07 14.49
C GLU A 60 10.07 -4.61 13.09
N HIS A 61 10.99 -5.35 12.46
CA HIS A 61 10.80 -5.95 11.15
C HIS A 61 11.25 -7.38 11.15
N MET A 62 10.46 -8.24 10.51
CA MET A 62 10.76 -9.65 10.28
C MET A 62 10.56 -9.96 8.79
N GLU A 63 11.50 -10.66 8.19
CA GLU A 63 11.38 -11.27 6.88
C GLU A 63 11.24 -12.78 7.04
N VAL A 64 10.17 -13.34 6.48
CA VAL A 64 9.81 -14.75 6.64
C VAL A 64 9.89 -15.45 5.30
N PRO A 65 10.81 -16.39 5.10
CA PRO A 65 10.85 -17.22 3.91
C PRO A 65 9.60 -18.10 3.82
N THR A 66 9.06 -18.22 2.60
CA THR A 66 7.95 -19.12 2.30
C THR A 66 8.32 -20.14 1.24
N GLU A 67 7.50 -21.16 1.05
CA GLU A 67 7.64 -22.13 -0.05
C GLU A 67 6.96 -21.63 -1.34
N GLU A 68 6.31 -20.46 -1.29
CA GLU A 68 5.66 -19.83 -2.42
C GLU A 68 6.68 -19.33 -3.45
N GLU A 69 6.35 -19.37 -4.74
CA GLU A 69 7.24 -18.92 -5.82
C GLU A 69 7.66 -17.44 -5.69
N TRP A 70 6.83 -16.63 -5.05
CA TRP A 70 7.10 -15.22 -4.82
C TRP A 70 8.03 -14.96 -3.60
N GLY A 71 8.42 -15.99 -2.85
CA GLY A 71 9.50 -15.92 -1.86
C GLY A 71 9.05 -15.49 -0.46
N ASN A 72 9.38 -14.26 -0.03
CA ASN A 72 9.30 -13.87 1.38
C ASN A 72 8.04 -13.05 1.72
N ILE A 73 7.62 -13.15 2.99
CA ILE A 73 6.69 -12.21 3.63
C ILE A 73 7.52 -11.20 4.43
N ASN A 74 7.20 -9.93 4.32
CA ASN A 74 7.73 -8.85 5.13
C ASN A 74 6.69 -8.41 6.16
N VAL A 75 7.07 -8.43 7.44
CA VAL A 75 6.21 -8.04 8.56
C VAL A 75 6.85 -6.91 9.32
N TYR A 76 6.12 -5.80 9.50
CA TYR A 76 6.51 -4.68 10.34
C TYR A 76 5.48 -4.53 11.45
N TYR A 77 5.93 -4.36 12.69
CA TYR A 77 5.03 -4.30 13.85
C TYR A 77 5.59 -3.42 14.96
N PRO A 78 4.72 -2.91 15.84
CA PRO A 78 5.15 -2.17 17.04
C PRO A 78 6.02 -3.05 17.93
N LYS A 79 7.16 -2.54 18.38
CA LYS A 79 8.09 -3.28 19.23
C LYS A 79 7.42 -3.78 20.51
N GLU A 80 6.53 -2.98 21.07
CA GLU A 80 5.76 -3.32 22.27
C GLU A 80 4.81 -4.51 22.10
N LEU A 81 4.54 -4.95 20.87
CA LEU A 81 3.69 -6.11 20.59
C LEU A 81 4.16 -7.35 21.35
N THR A 82 5.47 -7.58 21.42
CA THR A 82 6.04 -8.77 22.08
C THR A 82 5.91 -8.74 23.60
N GLU A 83 5.71 -7.57 24.20
CA GLU A 83 5.61 -7.36 25.63
C GLU A 83 4.16 -7.08 26.12
N SER A 84 3.28 -6.67 25.19
CA SER A 84 1.89 -6.33 25.48
C SER A 84 1.01 -7.59 25.61
N SER A 85 -0.09 -7.47 26.32
CA SER A 85 -1.19 -8.45 26.30
C SER A 85 -2.26 -8.12 25.25
N GLU A 86 -2.16 -6.97 24.60
CA GLU A 86 -3.14 -6.50 23.61
C GLU A 86 -2.96 -7.16 22.25
N SER A 87 -4.03 -7.21 21.46
CA SER A 87 -4.01 -7.52 20.04
C SER A 87 -3.92 -6.24 19.20
N TYR A 88 -3.37 -6.36 18.00
CA TYR A 88 -3.07 -5.25 17.11
C TYR A 88 -3.79 -5.41 15.77
N PRO A 89 -4.41 -4.35 15.25
CA PRO A 89 -5.05 -4.38 13.95
C PRO A 89 -4.00 -4.58 12.84
N VAL A 90 -4.45 -5.15 11.71
CA VAL A 90 -3.59 -5.56 10.60
C VAL A 90 -3.84 -4.70 9.38
N VAL A 91 -2.77 -4.37 8.65
CA VAL A 91 -2.86 -3.82 7.29
C VAL A 91 -2.09 -4.73 6.33
N VAL A 92 -2.81 -5.29 5.35
CA VAL A 92 -2.23 -6.09 4.27
C VAL A 92 -1.89 -5.18 3.10
N MET A 93 -0.62 -5.20 2.65
CA MET A 93 -0.13 -4.38 1.53
C MET A 93 -0.02 -5.23 0.27
N VAL A 94 -0.66 -4.78 -0.81
CA VAL A 94 -0.74 -5.47 -2.11
C VAL A 94 0.11 -4.72 -3.14
N ASN A 95 1.11 -5.40 -3.70
CA ASN A 95 2.11 -4.80 -4.58
C ASN A 95 1.54 -4.36 -5.94
N GLY A 96 2.18 -3.37 -6.57
CA GLY A 96 1.99 -3.08 -7.99
C GLY A 96 2.76 -4.06 -8.90
N THR A 97 2.54 -3.99 -10.21
CA THR A 97 3.24 -4.84 -11.21
C THR A 97 4.75 -4.69 -11.09
N GLY A 98 5.43 -5.81 -10.89
CA GLY A 98 6.90 -5.84 -10.79
C GLY A 98 7.47 -5.14 -9.56
N VAL A 99 6.62 -4.80 -8.58
CA VAL A 99 7.01 -4.18 -7.32
C VAL A 99 7.01 -5.25 -6.22
N TYR A 100 7.95 -5.15 -5.30
CA TYR A 100 8.12 -6.05 -4.16
C TYR A 100 7.95 -5.27 -2.86
N SER A 101 7.40 -5.87 -1.81
CA SER A 101 7.24 -5.21 -0.51
C SER A 101 8.56 -4.68 0.07
N SER A 102 9.66 -5.37 -0.20
CA SER A 102 11.02 -4.93 0.16
C SER A 102 11.47 -3.62 -0.50
N LYS A 103 10.75 -3.13 -1.52
CA LYS A 103 11.07 -1.88 -2.23
C LYS A 103 10.40 -0.63 -1.66
N TYR A 104 9.48 -0.78 -0.71
CA TYR A 104 8.83 0.37 -0.05
C TYR A 104 8.68 0.22 1.47
N PRO A 105 9.77 -0.17 2.18
CA PRO A 105 9.76 -0.43 3.62
C PRO A 105 9.35 0.79 4.44
N ALA A 106 9.51 2.00 3.89
CA ALA A 106 9.17 3.23 4.59
C ALA A 106 7.66 3.35 4.88
N LEU A 107 6.79 2.87 3.99
CA LEU A 107 5.34 2.82 4.21
C LEU A 107 4.96 1.83 5.31
N PHE A 108 5.55 0.63 5.28
CA PHE A 108 5.34 -0.37 6.33
C PHE A 108 5.74 0.17 7.70
N LYS A 109 6.92 0.80 7.79
CA LYS A 109 7.41 1.42 9.04
C LYS A 109 6.48 2.53 9.51
N HIS A 110 5.96 3.33 8.59
CA HIS A 110 5.07 4.42 8.93
C HIS A 110 3.78 3.88 9.56
N LEU A 111 3.06 3.00 8.89
CA LEU A 111 1.83 2.40 9.42
C LEU A 111 2.08 1.62 10.72
N ALA A 112 3.17 0.83 10.81
CA ALA A 112 3.51 0.11 12.02
C ALA A 112 3.81 1.07 13.20
N SER A 113 4.37 2.26 12.94
CA SER A 113 4.59 3.27 13.99
C SER A 113 3.28 3.82 14.58
N TRP A 114 2.16 3.68 13.87
CA TRP A 114 0.81 4.01 14.31
C TRP A 114 0.10 2.85 15.03
N GLY A 115 0.81 1.74 15.27
CA GLY A 115 0.30 0.62 16.06
C GLY A 115 -0.40 -0.45 15.24
N PHE A 116 -0.03 -0.63 13.97
CA PHE A 116 -0.52 -1.71 13.11
C PHE A 116 0.51 -2.82 12.96
N ILE A 117 0.05 -4.08 12.79
CA ILE A 117 0.84 -5.12 12.14
C ILE A 117 0.67 -4.90 10.64
N VAL A 118 1.77 -4.63 9.93
CA VAL A 118 1.75 -4.36 8.49
C VAL A 118 2.47 -5.49 7.77
N ILE A 119 1.76 -6.18 6.88
CA ILE A 119 2.28 -7.35 6.18
C ILE A 119 2.19 -7.18 4.67
N GLY A 120 3.15 -7.73 3.96
CA GLY A 120 3.19 -7.80 2.50
C GLY A 120 4.16 -8.88 2.05
N ASN A 121 4.20 -9.14 0.76
CA ASN A 121 5.01 -10.21 0.18
C ASN A 121 5.83 -9.73 -1.02
N GLU A 122 6.63 -10.63 -1.60
CA GLU A 122 7.47 -10.31 -2.76
C GLU A 122 6.82 -10.71 -4.11
N ASP A 123 5.47 -10.88 -4.16
CA ASP A 123 4.77 -11.18 -5.41
C ASP A 123 4.76 -9.98 -6.35
N PRO A 124 5.30 -10.10 -7.57
CA PRO A 124 5.26 -9.04 -8.57
C PRO A 124 3.94 -9.01 -9.38
N SER A 125 3.01 -9.94 -9.12
CA SER A 125 1.78 -10.13 -9.91
C SER A 125 0.55 -10.40 -9.04
N THR A 126 0.05 -9.37 -8.38
CA THR A 126 -0.91 -9.45 -7.27
C THR A 126 -2.37 -9.23 -7.66
N CYS A 127 -2.69 -9.06 -8.96
CA CYS A 127 -4.06 -8.68 -9.38
C CYS A 127 -5.16 -9.66 -8.95
N SER A 128 -4.83 -10.94 -8.76
CA SER A 128 -5.79 -11.96 -8.29
C SER A 128 -6.16 -11.83 -6.80
N GLY A 129 -5.36 -11.12 -6.02
CA GLY A 129 -5.49 -11.06 -4.56
C GLY A 129 -5.03 -12.33 -3.82
N SER A 130 -4.64 -13.39 -4.55
CA SER A 130 -4.31 -14.69 -3.93
C SER A 130 -3.07 -14.64 -3.04
N SER A 131 -2.04 -13.90 -3.43
CA SER A 131 -0.84 -13.74 -2.60
C SER A 131 -1.11 -12.88 -1.35
N ALA A 132 -2.03 -11.92 -1.42
CA ALA A 132 -2.49 -11.17 -0.25
C ALA A 132 -3.24 -12.09 0.73
N ASP A 133 -4.11 -12.97 0.22
CA ASP A 133 -4.81 -13.96 1.03
C ASP A 133 -3.83 -14.94 1.70
N ALA A 134 -2.89 -15.49 0.94
CA ALA A 134 -1.85 -16.38 1.49
C ALA A 134 -1.01 -15.71 2.59
N THR A 135 -0.66 -14.42 2.39
CA THR A 135 0.07 -13.62 3.38
C THR A 135 -0.75 -13.42 4.66
N LEU A 136 -2.05 -13.12 4.54
CA LEU A 136 -2.95 -13.02 5.68
C LEU A 136 -3.09 -14.35 6.42
N VAL A 137 -3.30 -15.46 5.67
CA VAL A 137 -3.40 -16.82 6.25
C VAL A 137 -2.16 -17.18 7.04
N TRP A 138 -0.97 -16.84 6.54
CA TRP A 138 0.26 -17.04 7.29
C TRP A 138 0.20 -16.33 8.65
N LEU A 139 -0.15 -15.03 8.70
CA LEU A 139 -0.22 -14.28 9.95
C LEU A 139 -1.27 -14.84 10.91
N LEU A 140 -2.43 -15.22 10.39
CA LEU A 140 -3.48 -15.86 11.20
C LEU A 140 -2.99 -17.20 11.80
N SER A 141 -2.21 -17.97 11.03
CA SER A 141 -1.60 -19.19 11.55
C SER A 141 -0.57 -18.94 12.65
N GLU A 142 0.20 -17.84 12.53
CA GLU A 142 1.13 -17.41 13.58
C GLU A 142 0.41 -16.97 14.87
N ASN A 143 -0.78 -16.38 14.73
CA ASN A 143 -1.61 -16.00 15.88
C ASN A 143 -2.09 -17.20 16.72
N GLU A 144 -2.14 -18.40 16.14
CA GLU A 144 -2.54 -19.64 16.82
C GLU A 144 -1.35 -20.42 17.40
N LYS A 145 -0.10 -20.08 17.07
CA LYS A 145 1.10 -20.81 17.49
C LYS A 145 1.68 -20.25 18.79
N PRO A 146 1.70 -21.02 19.90
CA PRO A 146 2.20 -20.52 21.20
C PRO A 146 3.66 -20.03 21.20
N ASP A 147 4.49 -20.55 20.28
CA ASP A 147 5.91 -20.19 20.15
C ASP A 147 6.13 -18.98 19.23
N SER A 148 5.11 -18.47 18.59
CA SER A 148 5.18 -17.29 17.73
C SER A 148 5.13 -15.99 18.56
N CYS A 149 5.88 -14.97 18.13
CA CYS A 149 5.75 -13.63 18.71
C CYS A 149 4.37 -13.00 18.43
N PHE A 150 3.63 -13.53 17.46
CA PHE A 150 2.27 -13.10 17.12
C PHE A 150 1.18 -13.90 17.85
N TYR A 151 1.53 -14.83 18.74
CA TYR A 151 0.54 -15.62 19.43
C TYR A 151 -0.46 -14.75 20.22
N GLN A 152 -1.74 -14.83 19.85
CA GLN A 152 -2.83 -14.00 20.40
C GLN A 152 -2.59 -12.48 20.33
N LYS A 153 -1.85 -12.04 19.28
CA LYS A 153 -1.52 -10.61 19.06
C LYS A 153 -2.23 -10.00 17.85
N VAL A 154 -2.87 -10.81 17.03
CA VAL A 154 -3.58 -10.34 15.83
C VAL A 154 -5.02 -10.02 16.20
N ASP A 155 -5.43 -8.78 15.98
CA ASP A 155 -6.84 -8.39 16.04
C ASP A 155 -7.52 -8.82 14.72
N THR A 156 -8.20 -9.96 14.79
CA THR A 156 -8.85 -10.57 13.62
C THR A 156 -10.16 -9.90 13.22
N GLU A 157 -10.66 -8.96 14.02
CA GLU A 157 -11.86 -8.17 13.73
C GLU A 157 -11.53 -6.83 13.04
N HIS A 158 -10.25 -6.40 13.05
CA HIS A 158 -9.79 -5.14 12.49
C HIS A 158 -8.64 -5.35 11.50
N ILE A 159 -8.99 -5.80 10.29
CA ILE A 159 -8.04 -6.07 9.20
C ILE A 159 -8.34 -5.16 8.00
N GLY A 160 -7.40 -4.30 7.64
CA GLY A 160 -7.45 -3.46 6.45
C GLY A 160 -6.58 -4.00 5.33
N ILE A 161 -6.84 -3.52 4.12
CA ILE A 161 -6.05 -3.85 2.94
C ILE A 161 -5.76 -2.60 2.11
N SER A 162 -4.53 -2.47 1.60
CA SER A 162 -4.14 -1.39 0.70
C SER A 162 -3.32 -1.91 -0.45
N GLY A 163 -3.52 -1.35 -1.65
CA GLY A 163 -2.73 -1.72 -2.82
C GLY A 163 -2.63 -0.60 -3.83
N HIS A 164 -1.52 -0.59 -4.59
CA HIS A 164 -1.21 0.40 -5.60
C HIS A 164 -1.16 -0.22 -6.99
N SER A 165 -1.68 0.48 -8.01
CA SER A 165 -1.62 0.03 -9.40
C SER A 165 -2.37 -1.30 -9.59
N GLN A 166 -1.71 -2.34 -10.11
CA GLN A 166 -2.21 -3.71 -10.14
C GLN A 166 -2.64 -4.20 -8.75
N GLY A 167 -1.92 -3.80 -7.69
CA GLY A 167 -2.30 -4.09 -6.31
C GLY A 167 -3.61 -3.43 -5.90
N GLY A 168 -3.95 -2.26 -6.48
CA GLY A 168 -5.25 -1.63 -6.30
C GLY A 168 -6.41 -2.45 -6.88
N VAL A 169 -6.17 -3.19 -7.97
CA VAL A 169 -7.07 -4.23 -8.50
C VAL A 169 -7.10 -5.44 -7.54
N GLY A 170 -5.91 -5.89 -7.12
CA GLY A 170 -5.76 -7.02 -6.20
C GLY A 170 -6.48 -6.82 -4.86
N VAL A 171 -6.63 -5.57 -4.39
CA VAL A 171 -7.45 -5.24 -3.21
C VAL A 171 -8.90 -5.72 -3.39
N PHE A 172 -9.53 -5.37 -4.52
CA PHE A 172 -10.91 -5.79 -4.80
C PHE A 172 -11.01 -7.32 -4.92
N ASN A 173 -10.07 -7.95 -5.63
CA ASN A 173 -10.10 -9.40 -5.81
C ASN A 173 -9.77 -10.16 -4.52
N ALA A 174 -8.90 -9.63 -3.65
CA ALA A 174 -8.67 -10.22 -2.33
C ALA A 174 -9.94 -10.22 -1.46
N ILE A 175 -10.73 -9.16 -1.54
CA ILE A 175 -12.01 -9.03 -0.79
C ILE A 175 -13.09 -9.93 -1.40
N ASN A 176 -13.24 -9.90 -2.72
CA ASN A 176 -14.42 -10.47 -3.39
C ASN A 176 -14.26 -11.94 -3.76
N GLU A 177 -13.02 -12.39 -4.09
CA GLU A 177 -12.77 -13.68 -4.73
C GLU A 177 -11.94 -14.64 -3.86
N GLN A 178 -11.27 -14.13 -2.79
CA GLN A 178 -10.42 -14.98 -1.97
C GLN A 178 -11.16 -15.53 -0.74
N PRO A 179 -10.78 -16.71 -0.24
CA PRO A 179 -11.47 -17.39 0.86
C PRO A 179 -11.58 -16.58 2.16
N HIS A 180 -10.56 -15.73 2.45
CA HIS A 180 -10.50 -14.91 3.66
C HIS A 180 -10.91 -13.46 3.43
N GLY A 181 -11.42 -13.12 2.24
CA GLY A 181 -11.84 -11.75 1.87
C GLY A 181 -12.84 -11.11 2.84
N ARG A 182 -13.70 -11.93 3.46
CA ARG A 182 -14.67 -11.50 4.49
C ARG A 182 -14.05 -10.95 5.77
N LEU A 183 -12.76 -11.17 6.01
CA LEU A 183 -12.05 -10.68 7.20
C LEU A 183 -11.60 -9.22 7.05
N TYR A 184 -11.55 -8.71 5.83
CA TYR A 184 -11.23 -7.29 5.63
C TYR A 184 -12.41 -6.41 6.04
N THR A 185 -12.11 -5.33 6.78
CA THR A 185 -13.10 -4.39 7.31
C THR A 185 -13.06 -3.03 6.65
N CYS A 186 -11.94 -2.67 6.02
CA CYS A 186 -11.82 -1.49 5.17
C CYS A 186 -10.71 -1.65 4.13
N ALA A 187 -10.77 -0.85 3.07
CA ALA A 187 -9.84 -0.94 1.96
C ALA A 187 -9.38 0.44 1.47
N VAL A 188 -8.14 0.48 0.95
CA VAL A 188 -7.58 1.62 0.20
C VAL A 188 -7.07 1.13 -1.15
N SER A 189 -7.56 1.71 -2.24
CA SER A 189 -7.10 1.42 -3.59
C SER A 189 -6.43 2.65 -4.19
N LEU A 190 -5.10 2.55 -4.39
CA LEU A 190 -4.23 3.63 -4.85
C LEU A 190 -3.95 3.49 -6.34
N SER A 191 -4.35 4.47 -7.14
CA SER A 191 -4.14 4.48 -8.59
C SER A 191 -4.38 3.12 -9.23
N PRO A 192 -5.52 2.46 -8.98
CA PRO A 192 -5.79 1.15 -9.56
C PRO A 192 -5.83 1.23 -11.09
N THR A 193 -5.52 0.12 -11.76
CA THR A 193 -5.75 0.04 -13.21
C THR A 193 -7.24 0.22 -13.48
N GLN A 194 -7.62 1.20 -14.32
CA GLN A 194 -9.03 1.46 -14.62
C GLN A 194 -9.72 0.24 -15.27
N LEU A 195 -11.04 0.14 -15.15
CA LEU A 195 -11.80 -1.07 -15.46
C LEU A 195 -11.57 -1.59 -16.89
N ASP A 196 -11.64 -0.73 -17.89
CA ASP A 196 -11.45 -1.11 -19.30
C ASP A 196 -10.02 -1.55 -19.64
N LEU A 197 -9.03 -0.89 -19.05
CA LEU A 197 -7.62 -1.26 -19.19
C LEU A 197 -7.32 -2.57 -18.43
N ALA A 198 -7.88 -2.74 -17.25
CA ALA A 198 -7.76 -3.98 -16.48
C ALA A 198 -8.33 -5.17 -17.24
N GLU A 199 -9.50 -5.02 -17.85
CA GLU A 199 -10.11 -6.03 -18.71
C GLU A 199 -9.20 -6.38 -19.90
N ALA A 200 -8.67 -5.38 -20.59
CA ALA A 200 -7.74 -5.57 -21.71
C ALA A 200 -6.43 -6.28 -21.31
N LEU A 201 -6.02 -6.15 -20.05
CA LEU A 201 -4.82 -6.78 -19.50
C LEU A 201 -5.10 -8.12 -18.78
N ASN A 202 -6.32 -8.65 -18.84
CA ASN A 202 -6.78 -9.85 -18.13
C ASN A 202 -6.62 -9.72 -16.58
N MET A 203 -6.85 -8.52 -16.04
CA MET A 203 -6.86 -8.20 -14.61
C MET A 203 -8.28 -7.86 -14.17
N HIS A 204 -9.25 -8.67 -14.56
CA HIS A 204 -10.67 -8.42 -14.25
C HIS A 204 -10.91 -8.27 -12.75
N TYR A 205 -11.77 -7.31 -12.36
CA TYR A 205 -12.24 -7.12 -10.99
C TYR A 205 -13.63 -6.48 -10.96
N GLU A 206 -14.39 -6.70 -9.89
CA GLU A 206 -15.79 -6.29 -9.76
C GLU A 206 -16.00 -5.42 -8.50
N PRO A 207 -15.78 -4.10 -8.59
CA PRO A 207 -15.91 -3.20 -7.43
C PRO A 207 -17.31 -3.16 -6.82
N ASP A 208 -18.33 -3.48 -7.62
CA ASP A 208 -19.73 -3.48 -7.19
C ASP A 208 -20.10 -4.67 -6.28
N LYS A 209 -19.24 -5.67 -6.18
CA LYS A 209 -19.35 -6.78 -5.23
C LYS A 209 -18.75 -6.46 -3.86
N THR A 210 -17.89 -5.43 -3.78
CA THR A 210 -17.21 -5.07 -2.54
C THR A 210 -18.20 -4.52 -1.51
N ASN A 211 -18.23 -5.13 -0.34
CA ASN A 211 -19.20 -4.87 0.71
C ASN A 211 -18.63 -4.19 1.97
N ILE A 212 -17.42 -3.67 1.88
CA ILE A 212 -16.73 -2.93 2.95
C ILE A 212 -16.42 -1.50 2.49
N PRO A 213 -16.12 -0.56 3.40
CA PRO A 213 -15.72 0.79 3.07
C PRO A 213 -14.45 0.83 2.21
N VAL A 214 -14.46 1.67 1.15
CA VAL A 214 -13.33 1.80 0.20
C VAL A 214 -12.92 3.25 0.03
N PHE A 215 -11.64 3.53 0.21
CA PHE A 215 -11.02 4.80 -0.15
C PHE A 215 -10.23 4.65 -1.46
N ILE A 216 -10.68 5.36 -2.50
CA ILE A 216 -10.06 5.37 -3.83
C ILE A 216 -9.22 6.64 -3.95
N LEU A 217 -7.94 6.48 -4.23
CA LEU A 217 -7.02 7.58 -4.45
C LEU A 217 -6.33 7.41 -5.81
N ALA A 218 -6.18 8.50 -6.56
CA ALA A 218 -5.49 8.50 -7.85
C ALA A 218 -4.60 9.73 -8.02
N ALA A 219 -3.66 9.68 -8.96
CA ALA A 219 -2.88 10.83 -9.37
C ALA A 219 -3.69 11.70 -10.34
N SER A 220 -3.41 13.00 -10.36
CA SER A 220 -4.00 13.89 -11.36
C SER A 220 -3.22 13.92 -12.67
N GLU A 221 -2.00 13.38 -12.71
CA GLU A 221 -1.10 13.42 -13.86
C GLU A 221 -0.48 12.05 -14.15
N ASN A 222 -0.40 11.68 -15.44
CA ASN A 222 0.32 10.47 -15.89
C ASN A 222 -0.02 9.20 -15.08
N ASP A 223 -1.31 8.97 -14.86
CA ASP A 223 -1.80 7.80 -14.13
C ASP A 223 -2.34 6.72 -15.08
N VAL A 224 -2.45 5.48 -14.60
CA VAL A 224 -3.08 4.34 -15.29
C VAL A 224 -4.61 4.37 -15.15
N ILE A 225 -5.13 5.29 -14.35
CA ILE A 225 -6.54 5.58 -14.20
C ILE A 225 -6.79 7.06 -14.52
N THR A 226 -7.72 7.34 -15.40
CA THR A 226 -8.18 8.69 -15.70
C THR A 226 -9.14 9.20 -14.62
N SER A 227 -9.39 10.53 -14.56
CA SER A 227 -10.41 11.08 -13.67
C SER A 227 -11.78 10.43 -13.91
N ASP A 228 -12.18 10.26 -15.17
CA ASP A 228 -13.43 9.57 -15.53
C ASP A 228 -13.41 8.09 -15.11
N GLY A 229 -12.29 7.39 -15.29
CA GLY A 229 -12.12 6.00 -14.85
C GLY A 229 -12.19 5.87 -13.32
N ALA A 230 -11.58 6.81 -12.59
CA ALA A 230 -11.66 6.86 -11.13
C ALA A 230 -13.10 7.11 -10.64
N LYS A 231 -13.82 8.00 -11.34
CA LYS A 231 -15.25 8.23 -11.07
C LYS A 231 -16.10 7.00 -11.38
N GLN A 232 -15.86 6.31 -12.49
CA GLN A 232 -16.57 5.06 -12.82
C GLN A 232 -16.34 4.00 -11.74
N LEU A 233 -15.11 3.86 -11.25
CA LEU A 233 -14.79 2.96 -10.14
C LEU A 233 -15.52 3.35 -8.86
N TYR A 234 -15.48 4.63 -8.50
CA TYR A 234 -16.22 5.17 -7.36
C TYR A 234 -17.72 4.90 -7.47
N ASP A 235 -18.32 5.16 -8.64
CA ASP A 235 -19.76 4.95 -8.85
C ASP A 235 -20.12 3.45 -8.75
N ALA A 236 -19.23 2.54 -9.15
CA ALA A 236 -19.45 1.09 -9.07
C ALA A 236 -19.47 0.56 -7.63
N VAL A 237 -18.62 1.06 -6.73
CA VAL A 237 -18.64 0.67 -5.31
C VAL A 237 -19.97 1.07 -4.67
N LYS A 238 -20.64 0.13 -3.98
CA LYS A 238 -21.99 0.32 -3.43
C LYS A 238 -22.02 0.77 -1.99
N ASN A 239 -21.00 0.41 -1.22
CA ASN A 239 -20.86 0.73 0.21
C ASN A 239 -20.28 2.13 0.45
N ASP A 240 -19.94 2.39 1.70
CA ASP A 240 -19.19 3.57 2.10
C ASP A 240 -17.96 3.76 1.22
N LYS A 241 -17.83 4.93 0.66
CA LYS A 241 -16.79 5.19 -0.31
C LYS A 241 -16.32 6.64 -0.29
N VAL A 242 -15.05 6.79 -0.51
CA VAL A 242 -14.38 8.07 -0.65
C VAL A 242 -13.52 8.04 -1.91
N ILE A 243 -13.44 9.15 -2.62
CA ILE A 243 -12.52 9.34 -3.74
C ILE A 243 -11.84 10.69 -3.64
N ALA A 244 -10.58 10.75 -4.03
CA ALA A 244 -9.85 11.99 -4.27
C ALA A 244 -8.69 11.77 -5.26
N LEU A 245 -8.40 12.78 -6.09
CA LEU A 245 -7.25 12.79 -6.98
C LEU A 245 -6.20 13.77 -6.43
N ARG A 246 -4.98 13.28 -6.26
CA ARG A 246 -3.87 14.07 -5.73
C ARG A 246 -3.27 14.97 -6.81
N ASN A 247 -3.34 16.31 -6.62
CA ASN A 247 -2.86 17.31 -7.57
C ASN A 247 -1.34 17.25 -7.77
N GLY A 248 -0.89 17.30 -9.03
CA GLY A 248 0.52 17.36 -9.40
C GLY A 248 1.31 16.08 -9.10
N MET A 249 0.62 14.98 -8.81
CA MET A 249 1.26 13.68 -8.60
C MET A 249 1.07 12.79 -9.82
N ASP A 250 2.08 11.97 -10.08
CA ASP A 250 2.08 10.89 -11.08
C ASP A 250 1.78 9.54 -10.43
N HIS A 251 1.56 8.53 -11.27
CA HIS A 251 1.25 7.17 -10.88
C HIS A 251 2.20 6.61 -9.79
N GLY A 252 3.52 6.72 -9.99
CA GLY A 252 4.50 6.17 -9.05
C GLY A 252 4.49 6.87 -7.70
N LYS A 253 4.28 8.19 -7.67
CA LYS A 253 4.23 8.96 -6.43
C LYS A 253 2.96 8.71 -5.63
N MET A 254 1.87 8.23 -6.26
CA MET A 254 0.66 7.89 -5.53
C MET A 254 0.86 6.76 -4.52
N LEU A 255 1.90 5.95 -4.66
CA LEU A 255 2.24 4.95 -3.65
C LEU A 255 2.41 5.55 -2.23
N TYR A 256 2.80 6.83 -2.11
CA TYR A 256 3.10 7.44 -0.81
C TYR A 256 2.64 8.90 -0.62
N SER A 257 2.22 9.59 -1.68
CA SER A 257 1.93 11.04 -1.59
C SER A 257 0.63 11.38 -0.85
N ALA A 258 -0.26 10.40 -0.66
CA ALA A 258 -1.52 10.56 0.07
C ALA A 258 -1.52 9.79 1.42
N ASP A 259 -0.35 9.33 1.88
CA ASP A 259 -0.23 8.40 3.00
C ASP A 259 -0.76 8.96 4.34
N GLY A 260 -0.77 10.29 4.52
CA GLY A 260 -1.44 10.91 5.67
C GLY A 260 -2.93 10.57 5.74
N TYR A 261 -3.64 10.65 4.62
CA TYR A 261 -5.06 10.27 4.58
C TYR A 261 -5.28 8.76 4.55
N VAL A 262 -4.37 7.99 3.96
CA VAL A 262 -4.39 6.52 4.04
C VAL A 262 -4.28 6.07 5.50
N THR A 263 -3.34 6.64 6.24
CA THR A 263 -3.18 6.36 7.68
C THR A 263 -4.40 6.79 8.48
N ALA A 264 -4.95 7.98 8.22
CA ALA A 264 -6.18 8.44 8.88
C ALA A 264 -7.36 7.48 8.61
N TRP A 265 -7.48 6.94 7.39
CA TRP A 265 -8.49 5.94 7.05
C TRP A 265 -8.39 4.69 7.92
N PHE A 266 -7.18 4.12 8.03
CA PHE A 266 -6.95 2.94 8.86
C PHE A 266 -7.08 3.24 10.36
N MET A 267 -6.64 4.41 10.82
CA MET A 267 -6.87 4.82 12.22
C MET A 267 -8.34 4.92 12.56
N TRP A 268 -9.16 5.45 11.65
CA TRP A 268 -10.60 5.53 11.85
C TRP A 268 -11.26 4.14 11.88
N TYR A 269 -11.07 3.34 10.83
CA TYR A 269 -11.82 2.07 10.67
C TYR A 269 -11.26 0.91 11.50
N LEU A 270 -9.97 0.93 11.84
CA LEU A 270 -9.34 -0.19 12.54
C LEU A 270 -9.02 0.11 14.01
N LYS A 271 -9.07 1.37 14.42
CA LYS A 271 -8.74 1.80 15.79
C LYS A 271 -9.78 2.76 16.38
N ASP A 272 -10.91 2.96 15.71
CA ASP A 272 -11.99 3.86 16.15
C ASP A 272 -11.53 5.29 16.49
N ASP A 273 -10.46 5.77 15.80
CA ASP A 273 -9.92 7.12 16.05
C ASP A 273 -10.90 8.20 15.58
N ALA A 274 -11.62 8.80 16.53
CA ALA A 274 -12.59 9.84 16.25
C ALA A 274 -11.97 11.13 15.69
N GLU A 275 -10.67 11.36 15.88
CA GLU A 275 -9.99 12.50 15.27
C GLU A 275 -9.67 12.22 13.81
N ALA A 276 -9.20 11.00 13.48
CA ALA A 276 -9.00 10.55 12.11
C ALA A 276 -10.32 10.59 11.31
N ALA A 277 -11.42 10.20 11.92
CA ALA A 277 -12.75 10.27 11.32
C ALA A 277 -13.12 11.66 10.78
N LYS A 278 -12.63 12.76 11.39
CA LYS A 278 -12.90 14.14 10.94
C LYS A 278 -12.31 14.47 9.57
N VAL A 279 -11.37 13.66 9.07
CA VAL A 279 -10.91 13.78 7.69
C VAL A 279 -12.07 13.54 6.71
N PHE A 280 -13.00 12.64 7.06
CA PHE A 280 -14.04 12.11 6.18
C PHE A 280 -15.48 12.42 6.65
N THR A 281 -15.66 12.85 7.88
CA THR A 281 -16.99 12.99 8.52
C THR A 281 -17.21 14.37 9.14
N GLY A 282 -18.46 14.63 9.59
CA GLY A 282 -18.84 15.89 10.23
C GLY A 282 -19.28 16.96 9.24
N ASP A 283 -19.47 18.19 9.73
CA ASP A 283 -19.98 19.32 8.94
C ASP A 283 -18.95 19.86 7.94
N ALA A 284 -17.66 19.66 8.18
CA ALA A 284 -16.56 20.13 7.36
C ALA A 284 -15.40 19.11 7.29
N PRO A 285 -15.57 17.99 6.56
CA PRO A 285 -14.52 17.00 6.40
C PRO A 285 -13.27 17.62 5.78
N GLU A 286 -12.09 17.40 6.40
CA GLU A 286 -10.86 18.04 5.96
C GLU A 286 -10.53 17.72 4.50
N LEU A 287 -10.74 16.49 4.07
CA LEU A 287 -10.46 16.05 2.71
C LEU A 287 -11.14 16.95 1.67
N LEU A 288 -12.41 17.33 1.89
CA LEU A 288 -13.19 18.12 0.92
C LEU A 288 -12.70 19.54 0.75
N SER A 289 -11.95 20.08 1.72
CA SER A 289 -11.40 21.44 1.69
C SER A 289 -9.91 21.49 1.36
N ASN A 290 -9.24 20.33 1.23
CA ASN A 290 -7.80 20.27 0.99
C ASN A 290 -7.45 20.62 -0.46
N PRO A 291 -6.75 21.76 -0.71
CA PRO A 291 -6.45 22.24 -2.06
C PRO A 291 -5.45 21.37 -2.83
N LEU A 292 -4.78 20.45 -2.16
CA LEU A 292 -3.86 19.50 -2.79
C LEU A 292 -4.58 18.31 -3.43
N TYR A 293 -5.91 18.27 -3.36
CA TYR A 293 -6.74 17.24 -4.00
C TYR A 293 -7.82 17.89 -4.87
N GLN A 294 -8.32 17.13 -5.80
CA GLN A 294 -9.46 17.46 -6.67
C GLN A 294 -10.40 16.27 -6.80
N GLU A 295 -11.60 16.47 -7.34
CA GLU A 295 -12.63 15.44 -7.50
C GLU A 295 -12.99 14.72 -6.19
N GLN A 296 -12.83 15.41 -5.03
CA GLN A 296 -13.11 14.83 -3.74
C GLN A 296 -14.61 14.55 -3.59
N GLN A 297 -14.95 13.33 -3.29
CA GLN A 297 -16.33 12.93 -2.97
C GLN A 297 -16.32 11.94 -1.79
N ILE A 298 -17.25 12.12 -0.89
CA ILE A 298 -17.48 11.26 0.27
C ILE A 298 -18.93 10.81 0.24
N ARG A 299 -19.15 9.51 0.32
CA ARG A 299 -20.48 8.91 0.49
C ARG A 299 -20.39 7.83 1.56
N LEU A 300 -20.90 8.13 2.73
CA LEU A 300 -20.96 7.23 3.88
C LEU A 300 -22.43 6.93 4.16
N ALA A 301 -22.73 5.72 4.63
CA ALA A 301 -24.05 5.37 5.14
C ALA A 301 -24.36 6.23 6.38
N ALA A 302 -25.62 6.67 6.49
CA ALA A 302 -26.08 7.47 7.61
C ALA A 302 -26.25 6.62 8.87
#